data_cecce6d766c7468bd367353d39d27ec6
#
_entry.id   cecce6d766c7468bd367353d39d27ec6
#
_cell.length_a   1.000
_cell.length_b   1.000
_cell.length_c   1.000
_cell.angle_alpha   90.00
_cell.angle_beta   90.00
_cell.angle_gamma   90.00
#
_symmetry.space_group_name_H-M   'P 1'
#
loop_
_entity.id
_entity.type
_entity.pdbx_description
1 polymer ?
#
loop_
_entity_poly.entity_id
_entity_poly.type
_entity_poly.pdbx_seq_one_letter_code
_entity_poly.pdbx_strand_id
1 'polypeptide(L)'
;NAENLISLRGKIDLVAGGPPCQGFSMAGRRVENDSRNDLINSYINFIDLVQPKLIFFENVRGFTQGFKRNDKKGRAYSLYVIDELEKKGYTVQGHLINFADYGVPQKRTRFILVGIQNQFVESNPTLTKETFFERIVKNKEEFLVSKDLTVNPTLENAISDLLQSNGEVESETPRFKAGIYGDKASD
;
A
#
# COMPACT_ATOMS: atom_id res chain seq x y z
N ASN A 1 -5.21 -19.17 17.44
CA ASN A 1 -6.27 -20.15 17.49
C ASN A 1 -7.48 -19.62 16.67
N ALA A 2 -8.00 -20.42 15.71
CA ALA A 2 -9.10 -20.02 14.81
C ALA A 2 -10.38 -19.61 15.58
N GLU A 3 -10.67 -20.26 16.70
CA GLU A 3 -11.81 -19.95 17.56
C GLU A 3 -11.78 -18.51 18.08
N ASN A 4 -10.60 -18.03 18.48
CA ASN A 4 -10.43 -16.64 18.94
C ASN A 4 -10.68 -15.63 17.79
N LEU A 5 -10.32 -15.97 16.56
CA LEU A 5 -10.59 -15.12 15.40
C LEU A 5 -12.08 -15.09 15.05
N ILE A 6 -12.75 -16.22 15.12
CA ILE A 6 -14.20 -16.30 14.89
C ILE A 6 -14.96 -15.45 15.92
N SER A 7 -14.50 -15.37 17.15
CA SER A 7 -15.13 -14.51 18.18
C SER A 7 -15.06 -13.01 17.86
N LEU A 8 -14.18 -12.60 16.95
CA LEU A 8 -14.02 -11.23 16.45
C LEU A 8 -14.87 -10.94 15.21
N ARG A 9 -15.58 -11.96 14.68
CA ARG A 9 -16.35 -11.83 13.44
C ARG A 9 -17.35 -10.67 13.53
N GLY A 10 -17.27 -9.76 12.56
CA GLY A 10 -18.14 -8.58 12.47
C GLY A 10 -17.87 -7.48 13.50
N LYS A 11 -16.87 -7.66 14.40
CA LYS A 11 -16.50 -6.68 15.43
C LYS A 11 -15.34 -5.78 15.02
N ILE A 12 -14.67 -6.11 13.93
CA ILE A 12 -13.50 -5.38 13.43
C ILE A 12 -13.94 -4.43 12.32
N ASP A 13 -13.59 -3.15 12.46
CA ASP A 13 -13.91 -2.14 11.45
C ASP A 13 -12.97 -2.23 10.25
N LEU A 14 -11.68 -2.35 10.48
CA LEU A 14 -10.67 -2.36 9.42
C LEU A 14 -9.62 -3.44 9.65
N VAL A 15 -9.31 -4.18 8.60
CA VAL A 15 -8.09 -4.99 8.52
C VAL A 15 -7.18 -4.39 7.46
N ALA A 16 -6.03 -3.90 7.90
CA ALA A 16 -4.97 -3.42 7.02
C ALA A 16 -3.82 -4.43 6.97
N GLY A 17 -3.32 -4.74 5.78
CA GLY A 17 -2.22 -5.67 5.61
C GLY A 17 -1.46 -5.50 4.31
N GLY A 18 -0.17 -5.85 4.36
CA GLY A 18 0.72 -5.93 3.20
C GLY A 18 1.47 -7.27 3.23
N PRO A 19 0.80 -8.40 2.95
CA PRO A 19 1.46 -9.69 2.98
C PRO A 19 2.62 -9.72 1.99
N PRO A 20 3.81 -10.18 2.40
CA PRO A 20 5.00 -10.17 1.57
C PRO A 20 4.79 -11.03 0.32
N CYS A 21 5.19 -10.47 -0.83
CA CYS A 21 5.08 -11.11 -2.12
C CYS A 21 6.43 -11.08 -2.86
N GLN A 22 7.45 -11.67 -2.27
CA GLN A 22 8.80 -11.65 -2.84
C GLN A 22 8.85 -12.31 -4.23
N GLY A 23 7.95 -13.23 -4.54
CA GLY A 23 7.79 -13.82 -5.88
C GLY A 23 7.37 -12.83 -6.98
N PHE A 24 6.81 -11.67 -6.61
CA PHE A 24 6.28 -10.66 -7.56
C PHE A 24 7.15 -9.41 -7.67
N SER A 25 8.19 -9.27 -6.83
CA SER A 25 9.09 -8.12 -6.90
C SER A 25 9.82 -8.07 -8.23
N MET A 26 9.90 -6.88 -8.84
CA MET A 26 10.67 -6.65 -10.07
C MET A 26 12.17 -6.88 -9.87
N ALA A 27 12.66 -6.79 -8.63
CA ALA A 27 14.06 -7.01 -8.25
C ALA A 27 14.36 -8.46 -7.84
N GLY A 28 13.35 -9.34 -7.72
CA GLY A 28 13.50 -10.72 -7.30
C GLY A 28 13.32 -11.74 -8.44
N ARG A 29 13.70 -13.00 -8.17
CA ARG A 29 13.36 -14.13 -9.06
C ARG A 29 11.85 -14.34 -8.98
N ARG A 30 11.14 -14.03 -10.05
CA ARG A 30 9.69 -14.23 -10.16
C ARG A 30 9.37 -15.72 -10.22
N VAL A 31 9.01 -16.32 -9.10
CA VAL A 31 8.67 -17.75 -8.99
C VAL A 31 7.19 -17.88 -8.66
N GLU A 32 6.43 -18.51 -9.56
CA GLU A 32 4.98 -18.68 -9.44
C GLU A 32 4.56 -19.56 -8.25
N ASN A 33 5.35 -20.60 -7.93
CA ASN A 33 5.11 -21.54 -6.83
C ASN A 33 5.92 -21.21 -5.57
N ASP A 34 6.13 -19.94 -5.26
CA ASP A 34 6.80 -19.55 -4.03
C ASP A 34 5.85 -19.74 -2.83
N SER A 35 6.29 -20.48 -1.81
CA SER A 35 5.52 -20.71 -0.56
C SER A 35 5.09 -19.42 0.14
N ARG A 36 5.75 -18.31 -0.17
CA ARG A 36 5.37 -16.96 0.31
C ARG A 36 4.05 -16.44 -0.27
N ASN A 37 3.57 -17.02 -1.37
CA ASN A 37 2.23 -16.76 -1.89
C ASN A 37 1.14 -17.32 -0.97
N ASP A 38 1.49 -18.31 -0.10
CA ASP A 38 0.58 -18.85 0.91
C ASP A 38 0.19 -17.80 1.96
N LEU A 39 1.02 -16.76 2.16
CA LEU A 39 0.69 -15.65 3.06
C LEU A 39 -0.47 -14.79 2.54
N ILE A 40 -0.64 -14.70 1.23
CA ILE A 40 -1.78 -14.01 0.62
C ILE A 40 -3.06 -14.82 0.87
N ASN A 41 -3.00 -16.14 0.71
CA ASN A 41 -4.12 -17.02 1.03
C ASN A 41 -4.45 -16.98 2.54
N SER A 42 -3.43 -16.91 3.40
CA SER A 42 -3.60 -16.75 4.83
C SER A 42 -4.28 -15.42 5.17
N TYR A 43 -3.92 -14.33 4.48
CA TYR A 43 -4.59 -13.04 4.62
C TYR A 43 -6.07 -13.12 4.20
N ILE A 44 -6.36 -13.73 3.03
CA ILE A 44 -7.74 -13.92 2.56
C ILE A 44 -8.55 -14.78 3.53
N ASN A 45 -7.97 -15.86 4.06
CA ASN A 45 -8.61 -16.71 5.06
C ASN A 45 -8.87 -15.95 6.38
N PHE A 46 -7.93 -15.10 6.79
CA PHE A 46 -8.12 -14.24 7.96
C PHE A 46 -9.31 -13.29 7.77
N ILE A 47 -9.42 -12.64 6.60
CA ILE A 47 -10.56 -11.79 6.25
C ILE A 47 -11.88 -12.59 6.32
N ASP A 48 -11.89 -13.81 5.80
CA ASP A 48 -13.08 -14.68 5.81
C ASP A 48 -13.52 -15.05 7.24
N LEU A 49 -12.58 -15.31 8.12
CA LEU A 49 -12.86 -15.61 9.53
C LEU A 49 -13.40 -14.40 10.28
N VAL A 50 -12.75 -13.26 10.14
CA VAL A 50 -12.99 -12.06 10.94
C VAL A 50 -14.14 -11.21 10.36
N GLN A 51 -14.34 -11.24 9.04
CA GLN A 51 -15.35 -10.44 8.33
C GLN A 51 -15.32 -8.96 8.75
N PRO A 52 -14.19 -8.24 8.56
CA PRO A 52 -14.10 -6.82 8.88
C PRO A 52 -15.00 -5.99 7.97
N LYS A 53 -15.44 -4.80 8.40
CA LYS A 53 -16.25 -3.90 7.57
C LYS A 53 -15.45 -3.37 6.36
N LEU A 54 -14.15 -3.09 6.58
CA LEU A 54 -13.23 -2.53 5.59
C LEU A 54 -11.97 -3.38 5.48
N ILE A 55 -11.43 -3.43 4.28
CA ILE A 55 -10.15 -4.07 3.96
C ILE A 55 -9.24 -3.02 3.32
N PHE A 56 -8.00 -2.95 3.78
CA PHE A 56 -6.92 -2.24 3.12
C PHE A 56 -5.77 -3.21 2.88
N PHE A 57 -5.37 -3.36 1.62
CA PHE A 57 -4.30 -4.26 1.22
C PHE A 57 -3.27 -3.51 0.38
N GLU A 58 -2.00 -3.64 0.72
CA GLU A 58 -0.87 -3.02 -0.02
C GLU A 58 0.01 -4.09 -0.62
N ASN A 59 0.51 -3.82 -1.83
CA ASN A 59 1.50 -4.68 -2.45
C ASN A 59 2.35 -3.94 -3.49
N VAL A 60 3.39 -4.61 -4.01
CA VAL A 60 4.27 -4.05 -5.03
C VAL A 60 3.57 -3.95 -6.39
N ARG A 61 4.02 -3.01 -7.25
CA ARG A 61 3.51 -2.86 -8.61
C ARG A 61 3.50 -4.18 -9.41
N GLY A 62 4.51 -5.03 -9.22
CA GLY A 62 4.61 -6.33 -9.92
C GLY A 62 3.44 -7.27 -9.65
N PHE A 63 2.69 -7.05 -8.56
CA PHE A 63 1.50 -7.82 -8.20
C PHE A 63 0.35 -7.70 -9.22
N THR A 64 0.31 -6.60 -9.97
CA THR A 64 -0.66 -6.37 -11.05
C THR A 64 -0.22 -6.93 -12.40
N GLN A 65 0.93 -7.61 -12.45
CA GLN A 65 1.47 -8.19 -13.67
C GLN A 65 1.43 -9.71 -13.60
N GLY A 66 0.83 -10.34 -14.61
CA GLY A 66 0.87 -11.79 -14.75
C GLY A 66 2.30 -12.30 -15.00
N PHE A 67 2.58 -13.53 -14.57
CA PHE A 67 3.82 -14.22 -14.92
C PHE A 67 3.83 -14.56 -16.41
N LYS A 68 4.98 -14.40 -17.06
CA LYS A 68 5.18 -14.94 -18.42
C LYS A 68 5.60 -16.40 -18.31
N ARG A 69 4.85 -17.28 -18.93
CA ARG A 69 5.19 -18.70 -19.07
C ARG A 69 5.02 -19.10 -20.53
N ASN A 70 6.08 -19.57 -21.16
CA ASN A 70 6.08 -19.98 -22.58
C ASN A 70 5.43 -18.93 -23.50
N ASP A 71 5.89 -17.66 -23.40
CA ASP A 71 5.39 -16.49 -24.14
C ASP A 71 3.90 -16.14 -23.92
N LYS A 72 3.19 -16.85 -23.05
CA LYS A 72 1.85 -16.50 -22.63
C LYS A 72 1.89 -15.72 -21.30
N LYS A 73 1.19 -14.59 -21.27
CA LYS A 73 1.02 -13.80 -20.05
C LYS A 73 -0.05 -14.46 -19.18
N GLY A 74 0.35 -14.98 -18.02
CA GLY A 74 -0.57 -15.51 -17.03
C GLY A 74 -1.45 -14.41 -16.40
N ARG A 75 -2.45 -14.83 -15.64
CA ARG A 75 -3.34 -13.92 -14.90
C ARG A 75 -2.56 -13.18 -13.82
N ALA A 76 -2.83 -11.88 -13.64
CA ALA A 76 -2.26 -11.10 -12.55
C ALA A 76 -2.79 -11.60 -11.19
N TYR A 77 -1.92 -11.66 -10.19
CA TYR A 77 -2.31 -12.15 -8.86
C TYR A 77 -3.27 -11.18 -8.15
N SER A 78 -3.18 -9.89 -8.48
CA SER A 78 -4.15 -8.88 -8.02
C SER A 78 -5.59 -9.22 -8.39
N LEU A 79 -5.81 -9.76 -9.59
CA LEU A 79 -7.14 -10.20 -10.03
C LEU A 79 -7.63 -11.43 -9.24
N TYR A 80 -6.72 -12.34 -8.88
CA TYR A 80 -7.06 -13.47 -8.01
C TYR A 80 -7.53 -12.99 -6.63
N VAL A 81 -6.79 -12.07 -6.01
CA VAL A 81 -7.16 -11.53 -4.69
C VAL A 81 -8.50 -10.79 -4.74
N ILE A 82 -8.72 -9.98 -5.78
CA ILE A 82 -10.00 -9.28 -5.98
C ILE A 82 -11.15 -10.29 -6.05
N ASP A 83 -11.04 -11.30 -6.92
CA ASP A 83 -12.08 -12.32 -7.08
C ASP A 83 -12.37 -13.09 -5.78
N GLU A 84 -11.32 -13.46 -5.04
CA GLU A 84 -11.50 -14.19 -3.80
C GLU A 84 -12.19 -13.33 -2.72
N LEU A 85 -11.87 -12.06 -2.62
CA LEU A 85 -12.53 -11.15 -1.68
C LEU A 85 -13.96 -10.83 -2.12
N GLU A 86 -14.23 -10.68 -3.41
CA GLU A 86 -15.59 -10.50 -3.94
C GLU A 86 -16.48 -11.71 -3.61
N LYS A 87 -15.96 -12.95 -3.75
CA LYS A 87 -16.66 -14.18 -3.34
C LYS A 87 -16.99 -14.21 -1.85
N LYS A 88 -16.24 -13.48 -1.01
CA LYS A 88 -16.47 -13.40 0.45
C LYS A 88 -17.36 -12.24 0.86
N GLY A 89 -18.05 -11.59 -0.09
CA GLY A 89 -19.03 -10.56 0.16
C GLY A 89 -18.50 -9.14 0.27
N TYR A 90 -17.39 -8.86 -0.40
CA TYR A 90 -16.81 -7.51 -0.48
C TYR A 90 -16.95 -6.92 -1.87
N THR A 91 -17.24 -5.64 -1.93
CA THR A 91 -16.98 -4.82 -3.12
C THR A 91 -15.54 -4.34 -3.05
N VAL A 92 -14.75 -4.64 -4.08
CA VAL A 92 -13.28 -4.46 -4.04
C VAL A 92 -12.81 -3.66 -5.23
N GLN A 93 -11.93 -2.69 -5.00
CA GLN A 93 -11.21 -1.97 -6.04
C GLN A 93 -9.72 -1.93 -5.73
N GLY A 94 -8.90 -2.19 -6.75
CA GLY A 94 -7.45 -2.03 -6.69
C GLY A 94 -6.97 -0.90 -7.59
N HIS A 95 -5.99 -0.12 -7.12
CA HIS A 95 -5.41 1.00 -7.84
C HIS A 95 -3.89 1.04 -7.67
N LEU A 96 -3.17 1.50 -8.71
CA LEU A 96 -1.74 1.76 -8.63
C LEU A 96 -1.52 3.22 -8.24
N ILE A 97 -0.88 3.44 -7.09
CA ILE A 97 -0.54 4.78 -6.58
C ILE A 97 0.96 4.96 -6.65
N ASN A 98 1.43 6.02 -7.31
CA ASN A 98 2.80 6.47 -7.23
C ASN A 98 2.89 7.54 -6.12
N PHE A 99 3.62 7.25 -5.06
CA PHE A 99 3.69 8.14 -3.91
C PHE A 99 4.36 9.48 -4.19
N ALA A 100 5.22 9.54 -5.23
CA ALA A 100 5.78 10.82 -5.67
C ALA A 100 4.69 11.83 -6.11
N ASP A 101 3.56 11.34 -6.62
CA ASP A 101 2.44 12.19 -7.01
C ASP A 101 1.71 12.79 -5.80
N TYR A 102 2.03 12.34 -4.59
CA TYR A 102 1.48 12.76 -3.31
C TYR A 102 2.53 13.38 -2.37
N GLY A 103 3.61 13.94 -2.93
CA GLY A 103 4.61 14.69 -2.18
C GLY A 103 5.71 13.85 -1.53
N VAL A 104 5.77 12.54 -1.76
CA VAL A 104 6.87 11.70 -1.26
C VAL A 104 8.07 11.80 -2.21
N PRO A 105 9.29 12.15 -1.73
CA PRO A 105 10.48 12.31 -2.57
C PRO A 105 11.06 10.97 -3.00
N GLN A 106 10.21 10.07 -3.43
CA GLN A 106 10.57 8.73 -3.90
C GLN A 106 9.60 8.26 -4.98
N LYS A 107 10.10 7.87 -6.12
CA LYS A 107 9.30 7.19 -7.17
C LYS A 107 8.95 5.78 -6.72
N ARG A 108 7.91 5.66 -5.88
CA ARG A 108 7.45 4.41 -5.28
C ARG A 108 6.01 4.12 -5.68
N THR A 109 5.82 3.25 -6.66
CA THR A 109 4.49 2.80 -7.06
C THR A 109 4.09 1.55 -6.26
N ARG A 110 2.87 1.58 -5.70
CA ARG A 110 2.26 0.47 -4.97
C ARG A 110 0.87 0.17 -5.50
N PHE A 111 0.53 -1.10 -5.44
CA PHE A 111 -0.84 -1.55 -5.61
C PHE A 111 -1.55 -1.42 -4.26
N ILE A 112 -2.58 -0.61 -4.24
CA ILE A 112 -3.46 -0.43 -3.09
C ILE A 112 -4.81 -1.02 -3.46
N LEU A 113 -5.36 -1.85 -2.57
CA LEU A 113 -6.69 -2.42 -2.72
C LEU A 113 -7.53 -2.03 -1.51
N VAL A 114 -8.72 -1.55 -1.77
CA VAL A 114 -9.76 -1.26 -0.78
C VAL A 114 -10.92 -2.20 -1.02
N GLY A 115 -11.40 -2.82 0.07
CA GLY A 115 -12.60 -3.65 0.06
C GLY A 115 -13.57 -3.16 1.13
N ILE A 116 -14.85 -3.14 0.80
CA ILE A 116 -15.94 -2.75 1.69
C ILE A 116 -16.99 -3.86 1.64
N GLN A 117 -17.49 -4.31 2.79
CA GLN A 117 -18.57 -5.30 2.82
C GLN A 117 -19.77 -4.80 2.00
N ASN A 118 -20.37 -5.68 1.19
CA ASN A 118 -21.45 -5.35 0.26
C ASN A 118 -22.63 -4.65 0.94
N GLN A 119 -23.00 -5.06 2.16
CA GLN A 119 -24.09 -4.43 2.92
C GLN A 119 -23.91 -2.94 3.16
N PHE A 120 -22.65 -2.46 3.30
CA PHE A 120 -22.37 -1.04 3.50
C PHE A 120 -22.36 -0.27 2.16
N VAL A 121 -21.98 -0.93 1.08
CA VAL A 121 -22.05 -0.35 -0.27
C VAL A 121 -23.51 -0.23 -0.70
N GLU A 122 -24.31 -1.27 -0.51
CA GLU A 122 -25.73 -1.30 -0.85
C GLU A 122 -26.55 -0.28 -0.05
N SER A 123 -26.19 -0.03 1.20
CA SER A 123 -26.86 0.97 2.05
C SER A 123 -26.43 2.42 1.75
N ASN A 124 -25.42 2.64 0.90
CA ASN A 124 -24.92 3.97 0.56
C ASN A 124 -24.82 4.16 -0.97
N PRO A 125 -25.85 4.74 -1.62
CA PRO A 125 -25.90 4.88 -3.07
C PRO A 125 -24.76 5.71 -3.69
N THR A 126 -24.07 6.52 -2.89
CA THR A 126 -22.91 7.31 -3.37
C THR A 126 -21.60 6.53 -3.31
N LEU A 127 -21.59 5.37 -2.67
CA LEU A 127 -20.42 4.53 -2.49
C LEU A 127 -20.46 3.41 -3.53
N THR A 128 -19.80 3.60 -4.65
CA THR A 128 -19.66 2.59 -5.69
C THR A 128 -18.19 2.14 -5.78
N LYS A 129 -17.94 1.02 -6.45
CA LYS A 129 -16.59 0.51 -6.68
C LYS A 129 -15.68 1.60 -7.30
N GLU A 130 -16.19 2.37 -8.25
CA GLU A 130 -15.46 3.40 -8.97
C GLU A 130 -15.09 4.59 -8.07
N THR A 131 -15.90 4.88 -7.06
CA THR A 131 -15.70 6.04 -6.18
C THR A 131 -14.68 5.81 -5.05
N PHE A 132 -14.20 4.58 -4.81
CA PHE A 132 -13.29 4.27 -3.70
C PHE A 132 -12.00 5.10 -3.72
N PHE A 133 -11.44 5.34 -4.91
CA PHE A 133 -10.23 6.14 -5.11
C PHE A 133 -10.50 7.53 -5.67
N GLU A 134 -11.69 7.79 -6.16
CA GLU A 134 -12.04 9.06 -6.80
C GLU A 134 -11.75 10.26 -5.90
N ARG A 135 -12.11 10.15 -4.63
CA ARG A 135 -11.93 11.20 -3.65
C ARG A 135 -10.44 11.49 -3.38
N ILE A 136 -9.61 10.47 -3.37
CA ILE A 136 -8.15 10.60 -3.20
C ILE A 136 -7.56 11.33 -4.41
N VAL A 137 -7.95 10.94 -5.61
CA VAL A 137 -7.46 11.56 -6.85
C VAL A 137 -7.94 12.99 -6.98
N LYS A 138 -9.22 13.26 -6.70
CA LYS A 138 -9.85 14.57 -6.83
C LYS A 138 -9.30 15.59 -5.83
N ASN A 139 -9.06 15.18 -4.60
CA ASN A 139 -8.61 16.08 -3.52
C ASN A 139 -7.07 16.12 -3.40
N LYS A 140 -6.34 15.55 -4.33
CA LYS A 140 -4.88 15.48 -4.30
C LYS A 140 -4.23 16.85 -4.19
N GLU A 141 -4.65 17.80 -5.02
CA GLU A 141 -4.06 19.15 -5.05
C GLU A 141 -4.31 19.90 -3.74
N GLU A 142 -5.54 19.85 -3.23
CA GLU A 142 -5.89 20.45 -1.94
C GLU A 142 -5.08 19.83 -0.78
N PHE A 143 -4.93 18.50 -0.79
CA PHE A 143 -4.09 17.79 0.18
C PHE A 143 -2.63 18.27 0.13
N LEU A 144 -2.03 18.34 -1.05
CA LEU A 144 -0.65 18.78 -1.22
C LEU A 144 -0.44 20.20 -0.73
N VAL A 145 -1.34 21.12 -1.09
CA VAL A 145 -1.32 22.51 -0.62
C VAL A 145 -1.45 22.58 0.91
N SER A 146 -2.36 21.80 1.49
CA SER A 146 -2.60 21.79 2.95
C SER A 146 -1.39 21.28 3.76
N LYS A 147 -0.46 20.60 3.11
CA LYS A 147 0.75 20.01 3.70
C LYS A 147 2.04 20.69 3.23
N ASP A 148 1.94 21.76 2.47
CA ASP A 148 3.09 22.42 1.82
C ASP A 148 3.96 21.43 1.02
N LEU A 149 3.31 20.51 0.34
CA LEU A 149 3.96 19.47 -0.47
C LEU A 149 3.83 19.76 -1.97
N THR A 150 4.82 19.34 -2.74
CA THR A 150 4.82 19.45 -4.19
C THR A 150 4.68 18.07 -4.84
N VAL A 151 4.13 18.04 -6.06
CA VAL A 151 4.11 16.82 -6.89
C VAL A 151 5.54 16.50 -7.33
N ASN A 152 5.92 15.22 -7.22
CA ASN A 152 7.24 14.75 -7.63
C ASN A 152 8.43 15.55 -7.03
N PRO A 153 8.49 15.72 -5.71
CA PRO A 153 9.60 16.40 -5.07
C PRO A 153 10.91 15.67 -5.39
N THR A 154 11.97 16.43 -5.58
CA THR A 154 13.30 15.86 -5.79
C THR A 154 13.91 15.40 -4.46
N LEU A 155 14.91 14.53 -4.53
CA LEU A 155 15.68 14.16 -3.35
C LEU A 155 16.37 15.39 -2.74
N GLU A 156 16.86 16.30 -3.57
CA GLU A 156 17.45 17.56 -3.14
C GLU A 156 16.45 18.41 -2.33
N ASN A 157 15.19 18.50 -2.78
CA ASN A 157 14.16 19.20 -2.00
C ASN A 157 13.92 18.59 -0.62
N ALA A 158 14.10 17.29 -0.49
CA ALA A 158 13.79 16.56 0.74
C ALA A 158 14.96 16.52 1.75
N ILE A 159 16.20 16.58 1.28
CA ILE A 159 17.39 16.36 2.12
C ILE A 159 18.46 17.45 1.96
N SER A 160 18.16 18.57 1.30
CA SER A 160 19.11 19.68 1.14
C SER A 160 19.55 20.31 2.46
N ASP A 161 18.75 20.17 3.51
CA ASP A 161 19.08 20.54 4.89
C ASP A 161 20.16 19.65 5.52
N LEU A 162 20.40 18.44 4.98
CA LEU A 162 21.44 17.51 5.41
C LEU A 162 22.78 17.72 4.69
N LEU A 163 22.93 18.79 3.91
CA LEU A 163 24.18 19.05 3.19
C LEU A 163 25.35 19.24 4.16
N GLN A 164 26.49 18.67 3.80
CA GLN A 164 27.73 18.80 4.58
C GLN A 164 28.14 20.27 4.79
N SER A 165 27.70 21.16 3.90
CA SER A 165 27.87 22.61 4.04
C SER A 165 27.23 23.23 5.29
N ASN A 166 26.25 22.56 5.88
CA ASN A 166 25.59 23.00 7.14
C ASN A 166 26.49 22.74 8.38
N GLY A 167 27.58 22.01 8.22
CA GLY A 167 28.54 21.68 9.27
C GLY A 167 28.26 20.36 9.96
N GLU A 168 29.11 20.03 10.93
CA GLU A 168 29.06 18.80 11.69
C GLU A 168 29.29 19.08 13.19
N VAL A 169 28.66 18.27 14.03
CA VAL A 169 28.87 18.25 15.50
C VAL A 169 29.34 16.87 15.95
N GLU A 170 30.02 16.82 17.09
CA GLU A 170 30.38 15.55 17.71
C GLU A 170 29.12 14.74 18.05
N SER A 171 29.10 13.47 17.68
CA SER A 171 28.00 12.58 18.00
C SER A 171 28.25 11.82 19.30
N GLU A 172 27.20 11.33 19.92
CA GLU A 172 27.30 10.45 21.10
C GLU A 172 27.99 9.12 20.77
N THR A 173 28.08 8.76 19.47
CA THR A 173 28.76 7.55 19.02
C THR A 173 30.21 7.84 18.70
N PRO A 174 31.18 7.25 19.41
CA PRO A 174 32.60 7.46 19.13
C PRO A 174 32.95 7.14 17.67
N ARG A 175 33.73 8.01 17.02
CA ARG A 175 34.21 7.92 15.62
C ARG A 175 33.20 8.35 14.56
N PHE A 176 32.04 8.85 14.93
CA PHE A 176 31.10 9.44 13.99
C PHE A 176 30.81 10.88 14.35
N LYS A 177 30.57 11.71 13.35
CA LYS A 177 30.06 13.06 13.50
C LYS A 177 28.62 13.10 13.06
N ALA A 178 27.79 13.90 13.73
CA ALA A 178 26.44 14.16 13.31
C ALA A 178 26.42 15.43 12.44
N GLY A 179 25.68 15.40 11.32
CA GLY A 179 25.43 16.59 10.52
C GLY A 179 24.53 17.57 11.25
N ILE A 180 24.73 18.85 11.02
CA ILE A 180 23.81 19.90 11.47
C ILE A 180 22.69 19.99 10.42
N TYR A 181 21.43 19.88 10.89
CA TYR A 181 20.26 20.08 10.04
C TYR A 181 20.10 21.59 9.73
N GLY A 182 19.73 21.90 8.49
CA GLY A 182 19.27 23.24 8.14
C GLY A 182 17.83 23.49 8.61
N ASP A 183 17.37 24.71 8.44
CA ASP A 183 16.09 25.20 8.97
C ASP A 183 14.82 24.42 8.51
N LYS A 184 14.93 23.61 7.44
CA LYS A 184 13.81 22.83 6.89
C LYS A 184 13.47 21.55 7.65
N ALA A 185 14.35 21.06 8.51
CA ALA A 185 14.13 19.83 9.29
C ALA A 185 13.50 20.06 10.65
N SER A 186 13.22 21.31 11.02
CA SER A 186 12.67 21.70 12.31
C SER A 186 11.15 21.85 12.33
N ASP A 187 10.50 21.69 11.18
CA ASP A 187 9.03 21.73 11.03
C ASP A 187 8.49 20.31 10.73
#